data_1e04203c92d0e279f72d762a1ae81af3
#
_entry.id   1e04203c92d0e279f72d762a1ae81af3
#
_cell.length_a   1.000
_cell.length_b   1.000
_cell.length_c   1.000
_cell.angle_alpha   90.00
_cell.angle_beta   90.00
_cell.angle_gamma   90.00
#
_symmetry.space_group_name_H-M   'P 1'
#
loop_
_entity.id
_entity.type
_entity.pdbx_description
1 polymer ?
#
loop_
_entity_poly.entity_id
_entity_poly.type
_entity_poly.pdbx_seq_one_letter_code
_entity_poly.pdbx_strand_id
1 'polypeptide(L)'
;ALSSAASDVYKRQKYPRESENPFDSDRKLMSTKHTIENVPTMIVKGAVDVLLTRMDQIQIGSEVRPMTEQDRKNIEEQNQAFSRQGLRVLAFAYKTVSDELELTLEDEYNLTFIGLIAMMDPPREESKAAVAECKKAGIRPIMITGDHKVTAAAIAKRIGILEDESEACEGCLLYTSPS
;
A
#
# COMPACT_ATOMS: atom_id res chain seq x y z
N ALA A 1 -12.16 20.10 -9.83
CA ALA A 1 -12.57 19.44 -8.56
C ALA A 1 -13.94 18.75 -8.67
N LEU A 2 -14.94 19.37 -9.31
CA LEU A 2 -16.27 18.76 -9.54
C LEU A 2 -16.24 17.54 -10.47
N SER A 3 -15.33 17.50 -11.43
CA SER A 3 -15.13 16.41 -12.37
C SER A 3 -14.69 15.09 -11.71
N SER A 4 -13.87 15.15 -10.66
CA SER A 4 -13.36 13.97 -9.95
C SER A 4 -14.47 13.27 -9.14
N ALA A 5 -15.25 14.01 -8.36
CA ALA A 5 -16.34 13.46 -7.54
C ALA A 5 -17.47 12.87 -8.41
N ALA A 6 -17.86 13.55 -9.49
CA ALA A 6 -18.88 13.07 -10.42
C ALA A 6 -18.42 11.79 -11.15
N SER A 7 -17.15 11.71 -11.53
CA SER A 7 -16.56 10.50 -12.12
C SER A 7 -16.53 9.32 -11.14
N ASP A 8 -16.27 9.57 -9.87
CA ASP A 8 -16.26 8.54 -8.84
C ASP A 8 -17.66 7.97 -8.57
N VAL A 9 -18.67 8.85 -8.45
CA VAL A 9 -20.07 8.45 -8.30
C VAL A 9 -20.53 7.63 -9.51
N TYR A 10 -20.22 8.08 -10.74
CA TYR A 10 -20.58 7.35 -11.95
C TYR A 10 -19.94 5.94 -11.99
N LYS A 11 -18.66 5.82 -11.64
CA LYS A 11 -17.96 4.54 -11.61
C LYS A 11 -18.56 3.59 -10.57
N ARG A 12 -18.91 4.09 -9.39
CA ARG A 12 -19.56 3.30 -8.33
C ARG A 12 -20.94 2.81 -8.75
N GLN A 13 -21.70 3.61 -9.52
CA GLN A 13 -22.99 3.19 -10.07
C GLN A 13 -22.84 2.17 -11.19
N LYS A 14 -21.82 2.33 -12.05
CA LYS A 14 -21.56 1.43 -13.18
C LYS A 14 -21.01 0.06 -12.72
N TYR A 15 -20.20 0.05 -11.67
CA TYR A 15 -19.58 -1.16 -11.13
C TYR A 15 -19.86 -1.26 -9.63
N PRO A 16 -21.11 -1.62 -9.25
CA PRO A 16 -21.46 -1.72 -7.83
C PRO A 16 -20.61 -2.79 -7.14
N ARG A 17 -20.35 -2.57 -5.87
CA ARG A 17 -19.70 -3.57 -5.02
C ARG A 17 -20.73 -4.62 -4.62
N GLU A 18 -20.49 -5.86 -4.99
CA GLU A 18 -21.38 -7.00 -4.74
C GLU A 18 -21.03 -7.70 -3.43
N SER A 19 -19.73 -7.86 -3.14
CA SER A 19 -19.21 -8.47 -1.93
C SER A 19 -17.86 -7.87 -1.57
N GLU A 20 -17.43 -7.99 -0.31
CA GLU A 20 -16.12 -7.52 0.13
C GLU A 20 -15.57 -8.32 1.31
N ASN A 21 -14.24 -8.46 1.34
CA ASN A 21 -13.49 -8.71 2.57
C ASN A 21 -12.88 -7.38 3.00
N PRO A 22 -13.33 -6.75 4.10
CA PRO A 22 -12.83 -5.45 4.53
C PRO A 22 -11.33 -5.47 4.79
N PHE A 23 -10.71 -4.30 4.83
CA PHE A 23 -9.31 -4.18 5.22
C PHE A 23 -9.11 -4.71 6.65
N ASP A 24 -8.08 -5.52 6.79
CA ASP A 24 -7.62 -6.03 8.06
C ASP A 24 -6.12 -5.73 8.23
N SER A 25 -5.73 -5.22 9.42
CA SER A 25 -4.37 -4.76 9.68
C SER A 25 -3.34 -5.89 9.75
N ASP A 26 -3.75 -7.07 10.18
CA ASP A 26 -2.85 -8.24 10.29
C ASP A 26 -2.64 -8.85 8.90
N ARG A 27 -3.71 -8.92 8.12
CA ARG A 27 -3.70 -9.38 6.73
C ARG A 27 -3.13 -8.36 5.76
N LYS A 28 -3.25 -7.06 6.06
CA LYS A 28 -2.82 -5.90 5.23
C LYS A 28 -3.43 -5.85 3.84
N LEU A 29 -4.55 -6.49 3.62
CA LEU A 29 -5.26 -6.60 2.35
C LEU A 29 -6.74 -6.21 2.50
N MET A 30 -7.33 -5.88 1.36
CA MET A 30 -8.77 -5.71 1.16
C MET A 30 -9.12 -6.25 -0.21
N SER A 31 -10.24 -6.98 -0.33
CA SER A 31 -10.77 -7.45 -1.60
C SER A 31 -12.23 -7.05 -1.80
N THR A 32 -12.61 -6.84 -3.04
CA THR A 32 -13.99 -6.48 -3.42
C THR A 32 -14.37 -7.21 -4.71
N LYS A 33 -15.62 -7.65 -4.79
CA LYS A 33 -16.20 -8.25 -6.00
C LYS A 33 -17.04 -7.23 -6.76
N HIS A 34 -16.89 -7.21 -8.07
CA HIS A 34 -17.61 -6.37 -9.00
C HIS A 34 -17.85 -7.14 -10.29
N THR A 35 -18.92 -6.84 -11.00
CA THR A 35 -19.07 -7.28 -12.38
C THR A 35 -18.53 -6.21 -13.32
N ILE A 36 -17.39 -6.49 -13.97
CA ILE A 36 -16.69 -5.59 -14.89
C ILE A 36 -16.85 -6.15 -16.30
N GLU A 37 -17.49 -5.39 -17.20
CA GLU A 37 -17.74 -5.80 -18.59
C GLU A 37 -18.40 -7.21 -18.70
N ASN A 38 -19.37 -7.48 -17.83
CA ASN A 38 -20.07 -8.75 -17.66
C ASN A 38 -19.19 -9.93 -17.17
N VAL A 39 -18.01 -9.63 -16.59
CA VAL A 39 -17.13 -10.64 -16.00
C VAL A 39 -17.06 -10.41 -14.49
N PRO A 40 -17.54 -11.37 -13.67
CA PRO A 40 -17.36 -11.29 -12.22
C PRO A 40 -15.88 -11.28 -11.85
N THR A 41 -15.46 -10.19 -11.25
CA THR A 41 -14.04 -9.90 -10.99
C THR A 41 -13.83 -9.51 -9.54
N MET A 42 -12.95 -10.21 -8.86
CA MET A 42 -12.43 -9.81 -7.57
C MET A 42 -11.21 -8.92 -7.77
N ILE A 43 -11.23 -7.75 -7.13
CA ILE A 43 -10.09 -6.82 -7.08
C ILE A 43 -9.52 -6.86 -5.66
N VAL A 44 -8.22 -7.03 -5.56
CA VAL A 44 -7.48 -7.05 -4.29
C VAL A 44 -6.47 -5.91 -4.27
N LYS A 45 -6.41 -5.20 -3.15
CA LYS A 45 -5.41 -4.16 -2.91
C LYS A 45 -4.78 -4.33 -1.53
N GLY A 46 -3.53 -3.95 -1.40
CA GLY A 46 -2.85 -3.96 -0.11
C GLY A 46 -1.35 -3.78 -0.18
N ALA A 47 -0.69 -4.20 0.90
CA ALA A 47 0.75 -4.11 1.04
C ALA A 47 1.46 -4.95 -0.03
N VAL A 48 2.50 -4.37 -0.64
CA VAL A 48 3.21 -4.98 -1.78
C VAL A 48 3.85 -6.31 -1.38
N ASP A 49 4.50 -6.36 -0.23
CA ASP A 49 5.16 -7.55 0.33
C ASP A 49 4.21 -8.72 0.51
N VAL A 50 3.02 -8.46 1.05
CA VAL A 50 2.00 -9.50 1.27
C VAL A 50 1.37 -9.92 -0.06
N LEU A 51 0.98 -8.95 -0.90
CA LEU A 51 0.25 -9.26 -2.13
C LEU A 51 1.13 -10.02 -3.14
N LEU A 52 2.44 -9.73 -3.20
CA LEU A 52 3.39 -10.48 -4.04
C LEU A 52 3.41 -11.98 -3.76
N THR A 53 3.22 -12.41 -2.51
CA THR A 53 3.20 -13.84 -2.17
C THR A 53 1.94 -14.57 -2.65
N ARG A 54 0.91 -13.82 -3.07
CA ARG A 54 -0.40 -14.34 -3.47
C ARG A 54 -0.66 -14.25 -4.97
N MET A 55 0.31 -13.72 -5.73
CA MET A 55 0.23 -13.54 -7.17
C MET A 55 1.05 -14.59 -7.91
N ASP A 56 0.50 -15.17 -8.96
CA ASP A 56 1.15 -16.11 -9.86
C ASP A 56 1.17 -15.62 -11.32
N GLN A 57 0.41 -14.58 -11.63
CA GLN A 57 0.31 -13.97 -12.95
C GLN A 57 0.58 -12.46 -12.90
N ILE A 58 0.95 -11.91 -14.06
CA ILE A 58 1.14 -10.48 -14.28
C ILE A 58 0.47 -10.06 -15.58
N GLN A 59 -0.21 -8.93 -15.55
CA GLN A 59 -0.75 -8.27 -16.74
C GLN A 59 0.18 -7.15 -17.20
N ILE A 60 0.60 -7.21 -18.47
CA ILE A 60 1.40 -6.17 -19.13
C ILE A 60 0.64 -5.72 -20.38
N GLY A 61 0.07 -4.53 -20.32
CA GLY A 61 -0.85 -4.06 -21.35
C GLY A 61 -2.10 -4.94 -21.41
N SER A 62 -2.33 -5.62 -22.53
CA SER A 62 -3.44 -6.55 -22.72
C SER A 62 -3.06 -8.03 -22.51
N GLU A 63 -1.78 -8.32 -22.30
CA GLU A 63 -1.29 -9.68 -22.15
C GLU A 63 -1.22 -10.09 -20.68
N VAL A 64 -1.74 -11.28 -20.36
CA VAL A 64 -1.61 -11.93 -19.06
C VAL A 64 -0.71 -13.14 -19.21
N ARG A 65 0.33 -13.22 -18.38
CA ARG A 65 1.27 -14.34 -18.37
C ARG A 65 1.70 -14.73 -16.95
N PRO A 66 2.30 -15.90 -16.76
CA PRO A 66 2.90 -16.27 -15.49
C PRO A 66 3.92 -15.22 -15.02
N MET A 67 3.89 -14.91 -13.72
CA MET A 67 4.83 -13.99 -13.09
C MET A 67 6.19 -14.69 -12.91
N THR A 68 7.25 -14.05 -13.36
CA THR A 68 8.63 -14.55 -13.21
C THR A 68 9.28 -13.97 -11.94
N GLU A 69 10.37 -14.58 -11.49
CA GLU A 69 11.18 -14.01 -10.39
C GLU A 69 11.76 -12.64 -10.73
N GLN A 70 12.05 -12.38 -12.00
CA GLN A 70 12.50 -11.05 -12.42
C GLN A 70 11.39 -10.01 -12.30
N ASP A 71 10.12 -10.37 -12.59
CA ASP A 71 8.98 -9.48 -12.40
C ASP A 71 8.80 -9.14 -10.92
N ARG A 72 8.89 -10.13 -10.03
CA ARG A 72 8.82 -9.93 -8.57
C ARG A 72 9.89 -8.95 -8.11
N LYS A 73 11.12 -9.18 -8.53
CA LYS A 73 12.25 -8.30 -8.20
C LYS A 73 12.04 -6.87 -8.70
N ASN A 74 11.58 -6.71 -9.93
CA ASN A 74 11.30 -5.38 -10.51
C ASN A 74 10.21 -4.64 -9.72
N ILE A 75 9.15 -5.34 -9.29
CA ILE A 75 8.06 -4.77 -8.48
C ILE A 75 8.59 -4.34 -7.11
N GLU A 76 9.42 -5.16 -6.45
CA GLU A 76 10.04 -4.83 -5.18
C GLU A 76 10.98 -3.62 -5.28
N GLU A 77 11.81 -3.57 -6.32
CA GLU A 77 12.70 -2.43 -6.59
C GLU A 77 11.91 -1.13 -6.80
N GLN A 78 10.81 -1.18 -7.55
CA GLN A 78 9.93 -0.02 -7.74
C GLN A 78 9.24 0.39 -6.43
N ASN A 79 8.76 -0.57 -5.64
CA ASN A 79 8.20 -0.30 -4.32
C ASN A 79 9.22 0.41 -3.42
N GLN A 80 10.46 -0.09 -3.37
CA GLN A 80 11.53 0.53 -2.60
C GLN A 80 11.88 1.94 -3.11
N ALA A 81 11.93 2.13 -4.44
CA ALA A 81 12.20 3.44 -5.03
C ALA A 81 11.15 4.49 -4.65
N PHE A 82 9.87 4.12 -4.66
CA PHE A 82 8.78 4.99 -4.21
C PHE A 82 8.81 5.23 -2.70
N SER A 83 9.05 4.18 -1.92
CA SER A 83 9.13 4.27 -0.45
C SER A 83 10.26 5.19 0.02
N ARG A 84 11.43 5.16 -0.65
CA ARG A 84 12.55 6.09 -0.38
C ARG A 84 12.20 7.55 -0.64
N GLN A 85 11.20 7.82 -1.46
CA GLN A 85 10.66 9.16 -1.68
C GLN A 85 9.59 9.55 -0.63
N GLY A 86 9.32 8.70 0.35
CA GLY A 86 8.28 8.91 1.37
C GLY A 86 6.88 8.67 0.84
N LEU A 87 6.73 7.91 -0.25
CA LEU A 87 5.43 7.56 -0.80
C LEU A 87 4.90 6.28 -0.14
N ARG A 88 3.61 6.27 0.18
CA ARG A 88 2.89 5.05 0.53
C ARG A 88 2.51 4.31 -0.73
N VAL A 89 2.91 3.05 -0.84
CA VAL A 89 2.68 2.22 -2.02
C VAL A 89 1.66 1.14 -1.72
N LEU A 90 0.68 0.99 -2.61
CA LEU A 90 -0.26 -0.13 -2.63
C LEU A 90 -0.11 -0.91 -3.93
N ALA A 91 -0.11 -2.24 -3.82
CA ALA A 91 -0.24 -3.12 -4.96
C ALA A 91 -1.71 -3.41 -5.25
N PHE A 92 -2.01 -3.65 -6.52
CA PHE A 92 -3.32 -4.03 -7.03
C PHE A 92 -3.22 -5.30 -7.85
N ALA A 93 -4.15 -6.19 -7.61
CA ALA A 93 -4.30 -7.45 -8.34
C ALA A 93 -5.77 -7.78 -8.56
N TYR A 94 -6.05 -8.67 -9.49
CA TYR A 94 -7.40 -9.17 -9.73
C TYR A 94 -7.43 -10.66 -10.01
N LYS A 95 -8.64 -11.21 -9.97
CA LYS A 95 -8.94 -12.58 -10.36
C LYS A 95 -10.38 -12.65 -10.87
N THR A 96 -10.61 -13.35 -11.98
CA THR A 96 -11.95 -13.73 -12.40
C THR A 96 -12.51 -14.77 -11.44
N VAL A 97 -13.73 -14.58 -10.97
CA VAL A 97 -14.40 -15.45 -10.02
C VAL A 97 -15.76 -15.90 -10.57
N SER A 98 -16.41 -16.86 -9.92
CA SER A 98 -17.77 -17.22 -10.31
C SER A 98 -18.79 -16.17 -9.85
N ASP A 99 -19.90 -16.07 -10.56
CA ASP A 99 -20.96 -15.11 -10.25
C ASP A 99 -21.62 -15.38 -8.89
N GLU A 100 -21.77 -16.65 -8.53
CA GLU A 100 -22.35 -17.11 -7.26
C GLU A 100 -21.40 -17.04 -6.05
N LEU A 101 -20.11 -16.66 -6.27
CA LEU A 101 -19.11 -16.66 -5.23
C LEU A 101 -19.36 -15.53 -4.21
N GLU A 102 -19.56 -15.88 -2.98
CA GLU A 102 -19.39 -15.00 -1.84
C GLU A 102 -17.92 -15.00 -1.44
N LEU A 103 -17.28 -13.81 -1.39
CA LEU A 103 -15.83 -13.73 -1.18
C LEU A 103 -15.43 -14.27 0.18
N THR A 104 -14.43 -15.15 0.18
CA THR A 104 -13.74 -15.61 1.38
C THR A 104 -12.27 -15.17 1.37
N LEU A 105 -11.58 -15.34 2.50
CA LEU A 105 -10.15 -15.01 2.58
C LEU A 105 -9.29 -15.96 1.75
N GLU A 106 -9.77 -17.16 1.47
CA GLU A 106 -9.09 -18.17 0.66
C GLU A 106 -9.07 -17.81 -0.84
N ASP A 107 -10.00 -16.95 -1.26
CA ASP A 107 -10.05 -16.48 -2.65
C ASP A 107 -8.92 -15.53 -3.02
N GLU A 108 -8.27 -14.91 -2.02
CA GLU A 108 -7.20 -13.94 -2.19
C GLU A 108 -5.83 -14.55 -2.58
N TYR A 109 -5.83 -15.64 -3.34
CA TYR A 109 -4.66 -16.32 -3.89
C TYR A 109 -4.80 -16.54 -5.39
N ASN A 110 -3.67 -16.86 -6.06
CA ASN A 110 -3.61 -17.07 -7.50
C ASN A 110 -4.10 -15.83 -8.26
N LEU A 111 -3.55 -14.68 -7.89
CA LEU A 111 -3.97 -13.37 -8.39
C LEU A 111 -3.11 -12.94 -9.58
N THR A 112 -3.68 -12.09 -10.42
CA THR A 112 -2.99 -11.41 -11.52
C THR A 112 -2.62 -9.99 -11.10
N PHE A 113 -1.32 -9.67 -11.07
CA PHE A 113 -0.83 -8.32 -10.77
C PHE A 113 -1.22 -7.33 -11.86
N ILE A 114 -1.70 -6.15 -11.46
CA ILE A 114 -2.07 -5.05 -12.35
C ILE A 114 -1.04 -3.92 -12.28
N GLY A 115 -0.62 -3.54 -11.07
CA GLY A 115 0.26 -2.40 -10.89
C GLY A 115 0.39 -1.92 -9.45
N LEU A 116 1.19 -0.87 -9.30
CA LEU A 116 1.40 -0.15 -8.05
C LEU A 116 0.75 1.24 -8.14
N ILE A 117 0.20 1.69 -7.01
CA ILE A 117 -0.19 3.09 -6.83
C ILE A 117 0.61 3.65 -5.68
N ALA A 118 1.39 4.69 -5.95
CA ALA A 118 2.15 5.41 -4.95
C ALA A 118 1.41 6.72 -4.59
N MET A 119 1.21 6.94 -3.30
CA MET A 119 0.48 8.09 -2.76
C MET A 119 1.39 8.91 -1.87
N MET A 120 1.31 10.23 -1.99
CA MET A 120 1.98 11.15 -1.09
C MET A 120 0.98 11.66 -0.06
N ASP A 121 1.31 11.44 1.21
CA ASP A 121 0.66 12.12 2.33
C ASP A 121 1.68 13.13 2.91
N PRO A 122 1.71 14.37 2.39
CA PRO A 122 2.73 15.32 2.78
C PRO A 122 2.57 15.67 4.27
N PRO A 123 3.70 15.69 5.03
CA PRO A 123 3.66 16.19 6.39
C PRO A 123 3.13 17.62 6.42
N ARG A 124 2.36 17.95 7.42
CA ARG A 124 1.88 19.33 7.62
C ARG A 124 3.07 20.27 7.84
N GLU A 125 3.01 21.45 7.27
CA GLU A 125 4.08 22.47 7.44
C GLU A 125 4.31 22.80 8.92
N GLU A 126 3.24 22.84 9.73
CA GLU A 126 3.31 23.08 11.16
C GLU A 126 4.11 22.01 11.90
N SER A 127 4.10 20.76 11.43
CA SER A 127 4.86 19.66 12.04
C SER A 127 6.37 19.92 11.96
N LYS A 128 6.86 20.43 10.83
CA LYS A 128 8.27 20.78 10.66
C LYS A 128 8.70 21.93 11.58
N ALA A 129 7.85 22.97 11.71
CA ALA A 129 8.09 24.07 12.60
C ALA A 129 8.12 23.61 14.08
N ALA A 130 7.15 22.81 14.50
CA ALA A 130 7.08 22.25 15.85
C ALA A 130 8.30 21.38 16.20
N VAL A 131 8.76 20.53 15.29
CA VAL A 131 10.00 19.73 15.47
C VAL A 131 11.20 20.63 15.68
N ALA A 132 11.33 21.70 14.90
CA ALA A 132 12.43 22.66 15.03
C ALA A 132 12.39 23.39 16.40
N GLU A 133 11.21 23.76 16.88
CA GLU A 133 11.05 24.37 18.20
C GLU A 133 11.38 23.40 19.35
N CYS A 134 10.93 22.15 19.27
CA CYS A 134 11.28 21.10 20.21
C CYS A 134 12.82 20.94 20.32
N LYS A 135 13.50 20.83 19.18
CA LYS A 135 14.95 20.71 19.15
C LYS A 135 15.67 21.91 19.79
N LYS A 136 15.18 23.15 19.53
CA LYS A 136 15.70 24.36 20.17
C LYS A 136 15.52 24.36 21.69
N ALA A 137 14.41 23.79 22.17
CA ALA A 137 14.12 23.65 23.59
C ALA A 137 14.84 22.45 24.25
N GLY A 138 15.72 21.73 23.54
CA GLY A 138 16.38 20.53 24.03
C GLY A 138 15.49 19.30 24.16
N ILE A 139 14.28 19.33 23.56
CA ILE A 139 13.34 18.20 23.53
C ILE A 139 13.63 17.35 22.31
N ARG A 140 13.81 16.03 22.52
CA ARG A 140 14.00 15.06 21.44
C ARG A 140 12.64 14.54 20.93
N PRO A 141 12.17 14.96 19.76
CA PRO A 141 10.94 14.43 19.17
C PRO A 141 11.18 13.00 18.66
N ILE A 142 10.18 12.13 18.83
CA ILE A 142 10.18 10.74 18.36
C ILE A 142 8.93 10.55 17.50
N MET A 143 9.09 9.95 16.31
CA MET A 143 7.98 9.57 15.46
C MET A 143 7.66 8.08 15.63
N ILE A 144 6.41 7.77 15.99
CA ILE A 144 5.88 6.41 16.08
C ILE A 144 4.76 6.29 15.03
N THR A 145 4.86 5.31 14.14
CA THR A 145 3.93 5.11 13.03
C THR A 145 3.77 3.64 12.69
N GLY A 146 2.64 3.27 12.10
CA GLY A 146 2.42 1.96 11.49
C GLY A 146 2.91 1.84 10.03
N ASP A 147 3.53 2.90 9.48
CA ASP A 147 4.07 2.87 8.12
C ASP A 147 5.31 1.97 8.02
N HIS A 148 5.59 1.50 6.81
CA HIS A 148 6.82 0.75 6.54
C HIS A 148 8.06 1.59 6.89
N LYS A 149 9.07 0.96 7.52
CA LYS A 149 10.29 1.62 8.04
C LYS A 149 10.93 2.61 7.07
N VAL A 150 11.07 2.24 5.78
CA VAL A 150 11.69 3.09 4.75
C VAL A 150 10.88 4.36 4.50
N THR A 151 9.55 4.24 4.40
CA THR A 151 8.64 5.38 4.23
C THR A 151 8.66 6.29 5.46
N ALA A 152 8.60 5.70 6.66
CA ALA A 152 8.65 6.41 7.93
C ALA A 152 9.96 7.19 8.08
N ALA A 153 11.11 6.58 7.77
CA ALA A 153 12.41 7.22 7.83
C ALA A 153 12.50 8.42 6.86
N ALA A 154 12.01 8.27 5.62
CA ALA A 154 11.99 9.35 4.65
C ALA A 154 11.13 10.55 5.12
N ILE A 155 9.96 10.29 5.70
CA ILE A 155 9.10 11.33 6.28
C ILE A 155 9.77 12.00 7.48
N ALA A 156 10.32 11.22 8.42
CA ALA A 156 10.99 11.73 9.61
C ALA A 156 12.21 12.61 9.27
N LYS A 157 12.96 12.23 8.26
CA LYS A 157 14.06 13.04 7.72
C LYS A 157 13.56 14.35 7.10
N ARG A 158 12.46 14.31 6.34
CA ARG A 158 11.86 15.50 5.71
C ARG A 158 11.36 16.53 6.72
N ILE A 159 10.82 16.10 7.87
CA ILE A 159 10.36 17.01 8.94
C ILE A 159 11.46 17.34 9.96
N GLY A 160 12.65 16.75 9.80
CA GLY A 160 13.82 17.06 10.63
C GLY A 160 13.90 16.29 11.95
N ILE A 161 13.19 15.18 12.12
CA ILE A 161 13.32 14.28 13.28
C ILE A 161 14.61 13.47 13.18
N LEU A 162 14.87 12.86 12.00
CA LEU A 162 16.06 12.06 11.72
C LEU A 162 17.08 12.85 10.90
N GLU A 163 18.35 12.56 11.13
CA GLU A 163 19.48 12.99 10.28
C GLU A 163 19.91 11.84 9.37
N ASP A 164 19.93 10.62 9.90
CA ASP A 164 20.30 9.40 9.19
C ASP A 164 19.22 8.32 9.30
N GLU A 165 19.05 7.54 8.23
CA GLU A 165 18.05 6.46 8.18
C GLU A 165 18.35 5.31 9.17
N SER A 166 19.60 5.14 9.59
CA SER A 166 20.02 4.15 10.59
C SER A 166 19.41 4.39 11.97
N GLU A 167 18.95 5.62 12.25
CA GLU A 167 18.26 5.96 13.49
C GLU A 167 16.84 5.40 13.58
N ALA A 168 16.27 4.96 12.43
CA ALA A 168 14.94 4.35 12.38
C ALA A 168 15.02 2.87 12.76
N CYS A 169 14.18 2.43 13.69
CA CYS A 169 14.06 1.03 14.07
C CYS A 169 12.60 0.54 13.95
N GLU A 170 12.43 -0.76 13.80
CA GLU A 170 11.12 -1.40 13.88
C GLU A 170 10.74 -1.58 15.36
N GLY A 171 9.43 -1.43 15.65
CA GLY A 171 8.93 -1.47 17.04
C GLY A 171 9.25 -2.78 17.77
N CYS A 172 9.33 -3.91 17.06
CA CYS A 172 9.73 -5.19 17.64
C CYS A 172 11.15 -5.17 18.23
N LEU A 173 12.07 -4.36 17.70
CA LEU A 173 13.45 -4.26 18.21
C LEU A 173 13.54 -3.47 19.51
N LEU A 174 12.56 -2.63 19.84
CA LEU A 174 12.53 -1.87 21.09
C LEU A 174 12.29 -2.78 22.32
N TYR A 175 11.63 -3.92 22.12
CA TYR A 175 11.34 -4.88 23.21
C TYR A 175 12.44 -5.92 23.39
N THR A 176 13.37 -6.05 22.45
CA THR A 176 14.44 -7.05 22.46
C THR A 176 15.82 -6.47 22.77
N SER A 177 15.97 -5.15 22.82
CA SER A 177 17.22 -4.51 23.19
C SER A 177 17.34 -4.47 24.72
N PRO A 178 18.41 -5.05 25.31
CA PRO A 178 18.70 -4.87 26.74
C PRO A 178 18.95 -3.39 27.04
N SER A 179 18.32 -2.91 28.07
CA SER A 179 18.53 -1.54 28.61
C SER A 179 19.96 -1.30 29.02
#